data_bec93da0e7e79e7621ae53b0c55054fd
#
_entry.id   bec93da0e7e79e7621ae53b0c55054fd
#
_cell.length_a   1.000
_cell.length_b   1.000
_cell.length_c   1.000
_cell.angle_alpha   90.00
_cell.angle_beta   90.00
_cell.angle_gamma   90.00
#
_symmetry.space_group_name_H-M   'P 1'
#
loop_
_entity.id
_entity.type
_entity.pdbx_description
1 polymer ?
#
loop_
_entity_poly.entity_id
_entity_poly.type
_entity_poly.pdbx_seq_one_letter_code
_entity_poly.pdbx_strand_id
1 'polypeptide(L)'
;TFLFINKMDQPGANKEALMAELKSRLSEGCIDFSHAQYMENGKSAHDKIEQGEYVGRSDSLIPDTEAMEFWYEELATCQEEALETYLETGSIPKKQIRDMITDRLVFPCYFGSALKMQGIEAFLDGFAEWTEPVQYPPEFSAKVYKISRDEQGNRLTHLKVTGGVLRVKDVLIGEEKVNQIRIYSGSKYETVQE
;
A
#
# COMPACT_ATOMS: atom_id res chain seq x y z
N THR A 1 4.35 0.25 -6.06
CA THR A 1 4.87 1.46 -5.37
C THR A 1 3.74 2.45 -5.16
N PHE A 2 3.58 2.93 -3.92
CA PHE A 2 2.61 3.97 -3.56
C PHE A 2 3.36 5.27 -3.26
N LEU A 3 2.78 6.40 -3.63
CA LEU A 3 3.34 7.73 -3.44
C LEU A 3 2.44 8.54 -2.50
N PHE A 4 3.03 9.11 -1.45
CA PHE A 4 2.34 10.07 -0.60
C PHE A 4 3.00 11.45 -0.76
N ILE A 5 2.27 12.37 -1.38
CA ILE A 5 2.71 13.73 -1.64
C ILE A 5 2.40 14.59 -0.41
N ASN A 6 3.43 14.84 0.37
CA ASN A 6 3.32 15.49 1.67
C ASN A 6 3.34 17.03 1.58
N LYS A 7 2.96 17.68 2.67
CA LYS A 7 2.98 19.13 2.85
C LYS A 7 2.01 19.91 1.96
N MET A 8 0.87 19.29 1.62
CA MET A 8 -0.19 19.98 0.85
C MET A 8 -0.84 21.16 1.60
N ASP A 9 -0.54 21.31 2.88
CA ASP A 9 -0.95 22.44 3.72
C ASP A 9 -0.08 23.70 3.58
N GLN A 10 1.00 23.62 2.81
CA GLN A 10 1.89 24.75 2.60
C GLN A 10 1.32 25.73 1.57
N PRO A 11 1.55 27.06 1.77
CA PRO A 11 1.16 28.07 0.78
C PRO A 11 1.79 27.77 -0.58
N GLY A 12 0.96 27.79 -1.63
CA GLY A 12 1.40 27.52 -3.01
C GLY A 12 1.44 26.05 -3.41
N ALA A 13 1.06 25.12 -2.54
CA ALA A 13 0.84 23.74 -2.95
C ALA A 13 -0.30 23.67 -3.97
N ASN A 14 -0.03 23.09 -5.13
CA ASN A 14 -0.99 22.92 -6.21
C ASN A 14 -0.96 21.46 -6.67
N LYS A 15 -2.09 20.76 -6.51
CA LYS A 15 -2.21 19.33 -6.75
C LYS A 15 -2.02 19.00 -8.23
N GLU A 16 -2.64 19.77 -9.11
CA GLU A 16 -2.60 19.56 -10.56
C GLU A 16 -1.18 19.74 -11.10
N ALA A 17 -0.48 20.79 -10.65
CA ALA A 17 0.90 21.04 -11.04
C ALA A 17 1.84 19.93 -10.54
N LEU A 18 1.64 19.43 -9.31
CA LEU A 18 2.42 18.32 -8.75
C LEU A 18 2.14 17.01 -9.48
N MET A 19 0.90 16.72 -9.85
CA MET A 19 0.56 15.55 -10.66
C MET A 19 1.23 15.60 -12.03
N ALA A 20 1.20 16.74 -12.71
CA ALA A 20 1.87 16.92 -13.99
C ALA A 20 3.40 16.73 -13.87
N GLU A 21 4.00 17.22 -12.78
CA GLU A 21 5.42 17.02 -12.51
C GLU A 21 5.75 15.54 -12.21
N LEU A 22 4.92 14.84 -11.43
CA LEU A 22 5.07 13.40 -11.16
C LEU A 22 5.00 12.58 -12.45
N LYS A 23 3.99 12.83 -13.30
CA LYS A 23 3.87 12.16 -14.60
C LYS A 23 5.10 12.40 -15.45
N SER A 24 5.53 13.63 -15.59
CA SER A 24 6.69 14.00 -16.42
C SER A 24 8.02 13.44 -15.94
N ARG A 25 8.25 13.38 -14.62
CA ARG A 25 9.56 13.02 -14.05
C ARG A 25 9.69 11.57 -13.61
N LEU A 26 8.59 10.92 -13.25
CA LEU A 26 8.58 9.55 -12.73
C LEU A 26 7.95 8.59 -13.73
N SER A 27 6.66 8.73 -13.98
CA SER A 27 5.91 7.85 -14.89
C SER A 27 4.55 8.45 -15.21
N GLU A 28 4.10 8.31 -16.46
CA GLU A 28 2.73 8.60 -16.86
C GLU A 28 1.69 7.77 -16.07
N GLY A 29 2.08 6.62 -15.54
CA GLY A 29 1.24 5.78 -14.68
C GLY A 29 1.06 6.32 -13.24
N CYS A 30 1.56 7.51 -12.90
CA CYS A 30 1.20 8.19 -11.66
C CYS A 30 -0.25 8.66 -11.74
N ILE A 31 -1.14 8.10 -10.93
CA ILE A 31 -2.58 8.40 -10.92
C ILE A 31 -3.02 8.74 -9.52
N ASP A 32 -3.92 9.72 -9.41
CA ASP A 32 -4.51 10.13 -8.13
C ASP A 32 -5.52 9.11 -7.61
N PHE A 33 -5.24 8.53 -6.47
CA PHE A 33 -6.09 7.56 -5.79
C PHE A 33 -6.77 8.14 -4.53
N SER A 34 -6.67 9.45 -4.30
CA SER A 34 -7.24 10.08 -3.10
C SER A 34 -8.76 9.90 -2.99
N HIS A 35 -9.44 9.62 -4.11
CA HIS A 35 -10.89 9.42 -4.18
C HIS A 35 -11.29 7.95 -4.39
N ALA A 36 -10.35 7.06 -4.66
CA ALA A 36 -10.62 5.67 -5.02
C ALA A 36 -11.34 4.85 -3.92
N GLN A 37 -11.18 5.23 -2.65
CA GLN A 37 -11.83 4.57 -1.51
C GLN A 37 -13.36 4.67 -1.50
N TYR A 38 -13.95 5.60 -2.26
CA TYR A 38 -15.40 5.78 -2.33
C TYR A 38 -16.08 4.83 -3.34
N MET A 39 -15.31 3.99 -4.02
CA MET A 39 -15.77 3.15 -5.12
C MET A 39 -16.30 1.76 -4.71
N GLU A 40 -16.02 1.31 -3.47
CA GLU A 40 -16.16 -0.11 -3.13
C GLU A 40 -17.55 -0.63 -2.85
N ASN A 41 -18.51 0.21 -2.53
CA ASN A 41 -19.73 -0.34 -1.92
C ASN A 41 -21.02 -0.22 -2.75
N GLY A 42 -21.01 0.40 -3.93
CA GLY A 42 -22.29 0.70 -4.58
C GLY A 42 -23.32 1.37 -3.63
N LYS A 43 -22.88 1.56 -2.38
CA LYS A 43 -23.58 2.29 -1.33
C LYS A 43 -22.98 3.67 -1.29
N SER A 44 -23.72 4.61 -1.81
CA SER A 44 -23.47 6.04 -1.69
C SER A 44 -23.08 6.38 -0.23
N ALA A 45 -22.23 7.38 -0.05
CA ALA A 45 -22.03 8.01 1.26
C ALA A 45 -23.39 8.39 1.91
N HIS A 46 -24.43 8.57 1.13
CA HIS A 46 -25.81 8.75 1.55
C HIS A 46 -26.35 7.57 2.36
N ASP A 47 -26.05 6.32 1.97
CA ASP A 47 -26.52 5.11 2.70
C ASP A 47 -25.83 4.93 4.05
N LYS A 48 -24.59 5.42 4.20
CA LYS A 48 -23.86 5.42 5.48
C LYS A 48 -24.40 6.49 6.45
N ILE A 49 -24.77 7.63 5.92
CA ILE A 49 -25.40 8.71 6.72
C ILE A 49 -26.75 8.25 7.27
N GLU A 50 -27.56 7.55 6.50
CA GLU A 50 -28.84 6.98 6.96
C GLU A 50 -28.69 5.90 8.02
N GLN A 51 -27.53 5.21 8.08
CA GLN A 51 -27.22 4.20 9.10
C GLN A 51 -26.54 4.77 10.35
N GLY A 52 -26.36 6.11 10.45
CA GLY A 52 -25.79 6.78 11.63
C GLY A 52 -24.29 6.59 11.82
N GLU A 53 -23.58 6.12 10.82
CA GLU A 53 -22.13 6.06 10.85
C GLU A 53 -21.53 7.46 10.66
N TYR A 54 -20.60 7.83 11.53
CA TYR A 54 -19.95 9.15 11.57
C TYR A 54 -19.02 9.31 10.37
N VAL A 55 -19.52 9.98 9.33
CA VAL A 55 -18.67 10.42 8.21
C VAL A 55 -18.12 11.79 8.57
N GLY A 56 -16.82 11.86 8.82
CA GLY A 56 -16.12 13.12 9.13
C GLY A 56 -16.45 14.19 8.06
N ARG A 57 -16.78 15.39 8.51
CA ARG A 57 -17.19 16.51 7.66
C ARG A 57 -16.14 16.84 6.58
N SER A 58 -16.46 16.49 5.35
CA SER A 58 -15.95 17.16 4.17
C SER A 58 -17.10 17.28 3.17
N ASP A 59 -17.46 18.51 2.84
CA ASP A 59 -18.67 18.89 2.08
C ASP A 59 -18.64 18.56 0.57
N SER A 60 -17.88 17.53 0.13
CA SER A 60 -17.80 17.13 -1.28
C SER A 60 -17.34 15.67 -1.45
N LEU A 61 -18.08 14.72 -0.85
CA LEU A 61 -17.60 13.33 -0.74
C LEU A 61 -18.36 12.31 -1.59
N ILE A 62 -19.14 12.74 -2.58
CA ILE A 62 -19.62 11.86 -3.64
C ILE A 62 -18.68 12.12 -4.82
N PRO A 63 -17.91 11.12 -5.30
CA PRO A 63 -17.20 11.29 -6.56
C PRO A 63 -18.27 11.63 -7.60
N ASP A 64 -18.12 12.77 -8.23
CA ASP A 64 -18.91 13.11 -9.40
C ASP A 64 -18.72 11.98 -10.42
N THR A 65 -19.78 11.59 -11.10
CA THR A 65 -19.73 10.56 -12.14
C THR A 65 -18.62 10.89 -13.16
N GLU A 66 -18.47 12.18 -13.48
CA GLU A 66 -17.43 12.69 -14.37
C GLU A 66 -16.01 12.45 -13.80
N ALA A 67 -15.82 12.63 -12.48
CA ALA A 67 -14.51 12.37 -11.83
C ALA A 67 -14.14 10.89 -11.85
N MET A 68 -15.16 10.01 -11.75
CA MET A 68 -14.98 8.56 -11.85
C MET A 68 -14.62 8.13 -13.26
N GLU A 69 -15.32 8.64 -14.26
CA GLU A 69 -15.04 8.37 -15.67
C GLU A 69 -13.61 8.80 -16.01
N PHE A 70 -13.22 10.01 -15.63
CA PHE A 70 -11.87 10.52 -15.83
C PHE A 70 -10.80 9.63 -15.19
N TRP A 71 -11.03 9.13 -13.97
CA TRP A 71 -10.10 8.24 -13.28
C TRP A 71 -9.94 6.89 -14.00
N TYR A 72 -11.03 6.30 -14.50
CA TYR A 72 -10.97 5.10 -15.30
C TYR A 72 -10.28 5.35 -16.65
N GLU A 73 -10.48 6.48 -17.27
CA GLU A 73 -9.79 6.88 -18.50
C GLU A 73 -8.28 6.96 -18.27
N GLU A 74 -7.83 7.59 -17.20
CA GLU A 74 -6.40 7.64 -16.85
C GLU A 74 -5.83 6.23 -16.63
N LEU A 75 -6.52 5.36 -15.90
CA LEU A 75 -6.12 3.96 -15.71
C LEU A 75 -6.04 3.20 -17.03
N ALA A 76 -7.04 3.36 -17.87
CA ALA A 76 -7.12 2.70 -19.17
C ALA A 76 -5.93 3.03 -20.08
N THR A 77 -5.41 4.26 -20.01
CA THR A 77 -4.22 4.65 -20.81
C THR A 77 -2.94 3.94 -20.40
N CYS A 78 -2.89 3.30 -19.22
CA CYS A 78 -1.68 2.65 -18.71
C CYS A 78 -1.47 1.23 -19.26
N GLN A 79 -2.51 0.60 -19.83
CA GLN A 79 -2.44 -0.76 -20.33
C GLN A 79 -3.49 -0.99 -21.43
N GLU A 80 -3.11 -1.62 -22.55
CA GLU A 80 -3.99 -1.89 -23.69
C GLU A 80 -5.21 -2.76 -23.29
N GLU A 81 -4.99 -3.82 -22.50
CA GLU A 81 -6.07 -4.68 -21.99
C GLU A 81 -7.04 -3.92 -21.08
N ALA A 82 -6.54 -2.97 -20.28
CA ALA A 82 -7.38 -2.12 -19.44
C ALA A 82 -8.22 -1.15 -20.29
N LEU A 83 -7.67 -0.63 -21.38
CA LEU A 83 -8.38 0.22 -22.33
C LEU A 83 -9.51 -0.56 -23.02
N GLU A 84 -9.25 -1.77 -23.50
CA GLU A 84 -10.27 -2.64 -24.10
C GLU A 84 -11.40 -2.90 -23.10
N THR A 85 -11.05 -3.30 -21.87
CA THR A 85 -12.03 -3.56 -20.81
C THR A 85 -12.90 -2.32 -20.52
N TYR A 86 -12.27 -1.16 -20.43
CA TYR A 86 -12.98 0.10 -20.17
C TYR A 86 -13.93 0.47 -21.31
N LEU A 87 -13.50 0.33 -22.57
CA LEU A 87 -14.33 0.60 -23.74
C LEU A 87 -15.54 -0.33 -23.85
N GLU A 88 -15.41 -1.57 -23.40
CA GLU A 88 -16.52 -2.55 -23.42
C GLU A 88 -17.50 -2.37 -22.26
N THR A 89 -17.02 -2.05 -21.07
CA THR A 89 -17.81 -2.13 -19.84
C THR A 89 -18.03 -0.79 -19.13
N GLY A 90 -17.28 0.26 -19.52
CA GLY A 90 -17.29 1.57 -18.84
C GLY A 90 -16.57 1.58 -17.49
N SER A 91 -15.87 0.49 -17.12
CA SER A 91 -15.15 0.38 -15.86
C SER A 91 -13.99 -0.61 -15.95
N ILE A 92 -13.05 -0.54 -14.99
CA ILE A 92 -11.95 -1.51 -14.90
C ILE A 92 -12.11 -2.31 -13.60
N PRO A 93 -12.14 -3.65 -13.64
CA PRO A 93 -12.27 -4.48 -12.46
C PRO A 93 -11.14 -4.24 -11.45
N LYS A 94 -11.47 -4.22 -10.16
CA LYS A 94 -10.52 -3.99 -9.06
C LYS A 94 -9.30 -4.92 -9.13
N LYS A 95 -9.52 -6.18 -9.49
CA LYS A 95 -8.43 -7.15 -9.66
C LYS A 95 -7.45 -6.69 -10.73
N GLN A 96 -7.93 -6.24 -11.87
CA GLN A 96 -7.07 -5.76 -12.95
C GLN A 96 -6.26 -4.53 -12.53
N ILE A 97 -6.88 -3.59 -11.79
CA ILE A 97 -6.17 -2.43 -11.24
C ILE A 97 -5.05 -2.87 -10.28
N ARG A 98 -5.30 -3.85 -9.41
CA ARG A 98 -4.28 -4.42 -8.51
C ARG A 98 -3.14 -5.07 -9.28
N ASP A 99 -3.46 -5.81 -10.33
CA ASP A 99 -2.46 -6.43 -11.22
C ASP A 99 -1.58 -5.33 -11.87
N MET A 100 -2.17 -4.26 -12.40
CA MET A 100 -1.45 -3.11 -12.97
C MET A 100 -0.53 -2.42 -11.95
N ILE A 101 -0.96 -2.28 -10.68
CA ILE A 101 -0.14 -1.73 -9.59
C ILE A 101 1.03 -2.67 -9.25
N THR A 102 0.79 -3.98 -9.26
CA THR A 102 1.79 -5.02 -8.99
C THR A 102 2.84 -5.05 -10.08
N ASP A 103 2.43 -4.93 -11.33
CA ASP A 103 3.27 -4.91 -12.52
C ASP A 103 3.98 -3.57 -12.75
N ARG A 104 3.71 -2.57 -11.87
CA ARG A 104 4.30 -1.23 -11.93
C ARG A 104 3.92 -0.43 -13.17
N LEU A 105 2.75 -0.66 -13.69
CA LEU A 105 2.13 0.14 -14.74
C LEU A 105 1.42 1.35 -14.12
N VAL A 106 0.85 1.16 -12.92
CA VAL A 106 0.15 2.20 -12.17
C VAL A 106 0.83 2.44 -10.82
N PHE A 107 0.99 3.71 -10.46
CA PHE A 107 1.56 4.19 -9.19
C PHE A 107 0.52 5.04 -8.46
N PRO A 108 -0.21 4.48 -7.48
CA PRO A 108 -1.20 5.21 -6.72
C PRO A 108 -0.58 6.41 -5.98
N CYS A 109 -1.11 7.60 -6.24
CA CYS A 109 -0.69 8.85 -5.64
C CYS A 109 -1.76 9.34 -4.65
N TYR A 110 -1.31 9.77 -3.47
CA TYR A 110 -2.14 10.34 -2.42
C TYR A 110 -1.57 11.67 -1.98
N PHE A 111 -2.43 12.62 -1.65
CA PHE A 111 -2.05 13.96 -1.27
C PHE A 111 -2.47 14.27 0.15
N GLY A 112 -1.58 14.93 0.92
CA GLY A 112 -1.94 15.26 2.29
C GLY A 112 -0.88 16.05 3.05
N SER A 113 -1.10 16.17 4.36
CA SER A 113 -0.14 16.74 5.31
C SER A 113 0.03 15.77 6.47
N ALA A 114 1.17 15.09 6.52
CA ALA A 114 1.46 14.14 7.58
C ALA A 114 1.47 14.81 8.97
N LEU A 115 1.96 16.04 9.06
CA LEU A 115 1.97 16.80 10.30
C LEU A 115 0.55 17.08 10.81
N LYS A 116 -0.39 17.32 9.92
CA LYS A 116 -1.79 17.60 10.25
C LYS A 116 -2.68 16.35 10.19
N MET A 117 -2.10 15.19 9.95
CA MET A 117 -2.82 13.91 9.76
C MET A 117 -3.85 13.92 8.61
N GLN A 118 -3.74 14.86 7.67
CA GLN A 118 -4.63 14.97 6.53
C GLN A 118 -4.20 14.00 5.42
N GLY A 119 -5.12 13.21 4.90
CA GLY A 119 -4.89 12.24 3.82
C GLY A 119 -4.14 10.97 4.24
N ILE A 120 -3.73 10.84 5.51
CA ILE A 120 -3.03 9.65 6.01
C ILE A 120 -3.95 8.44 6.05
N GLU A 121 -5.17 8.61 6.54
CA GLU A 121 -6.17 7.54 6.62
C GLU A 121 -6.48 7.01 5.21
N ALA A 122 -6.82 7.90 4.27
CA ALA A 122 -7.05 7.53 2.87
C ALA A 122 -5.86 6.79 2.23
N PHE A 123 -4.63 7.19 2.55
CA PHE A 123 -3.43 6.51 2.07
C PHE A 123 -3.30 5.10 2.65
N LEU A 124 -3.53 4.92 3.96
CA LEU A 124 -3.42 3.62 4.62
C LEU A 124 -4.53 2.66 4.17
N ASP A 125 -5.75 3.15 4.05
CA ASP A 125 -6.89 2.39 3.54
C ASP A 125 -6.65 1.96 2.10
N GLY A 126 -6.24 2.88 1.25
CA GLY A 126 -5.90 2.57 -0.12
C GLY A 126 -4.70 1.62 -0.23
N PHE A 127 -3.71 1.74 0.64
CA PHE A 127 -2.61 0.78 0.69
C PHE A 127 -3.12 -0.63 1.04
N ALA A 128 -4.01 -0.76 2.03
CA ALA A 128 -4.60 -2.04 2.41
C ALA A 128 -5.51 -2.60 1.31
N GLU A 129 -6.27 -1.74 0.64
CA GLU A 129 -7.20 -2.11 -0.40
C GLU A 129 -6.52 -2.58 -1.69
N TRP A 130 -5.50 -1.85 -2.14
CA TRP A 130 -4.86 -2.06 -3.43
C TRP A 130 -3.65 -2.99 -3.37
N THR A 131 -3.33 -3.58 -2.20
CA THR A 131 -2.28 -4.59 -2.06
C THR A 131 -2.86 -5.92 -1.62
N GLU A 132 -2.25 -7.00 -2.10
CA GLU A 132 -2.55 -8.34 -1.60
C GLU A 132 -1.42 -8.82 -0.69
N PRO A 133 -1.75 -9.51 0.43
CA PRO A 133 -0.74 -10.14 1.25
C PRO A 133 0.05 -11.17 0.44
N VAL A 134 1.37 -11.11 0.56
CA VAL A 134 2.22 -12.11 -0.08
C VAL A 134 1.92 -13.49 0.49
N GLN A 135 1.53 -14.41 -0.38
CA GLN A 135 1.35 -15.81 0.01
C GLN A 135 2.72 -16.47 0.10
N TYR A 136 3.07 -16.92 1.30
CA TYR A 136 4.31 -17.63 1.53
C TYR A 136 4.09 -19.15 1.55
N PRO A 137 5.06 -19.97 1.06
CA PRO A 137 4.95 -21.41 1.11
C PRO A 137 4.92 -21.92 2.56
N PRO A 138 4.33 -23.12 2.81
CA PRO A 138 4.28 -23.71 4.14
C PRO A 138 5.65 -24.18 4.65
N GLU A 139 6.60 -24.45 3.76
CA GLU A 139 7.96 -24.83 4.11
C GLU A 139 8.73 -23.64 4.68
N PHE A 140 9.58 -23.91 5.69
CA PHE A 140 10.40 -22.84 6.26
C PHE A 140 11.33 -22.24 5.20
N SER A 141 11.23 -20.95 5.06
CA SER A 141 12.14 -20.14 4.27
C SER A 141 12.36 -18.77 4.94
N ALA A 142 13.53 -18.21 4.78
CA ALA A 142 13.86 -16.91 5.35
C ALA A 142 14.92 -16.18 4.53
N LYS A 143 14.82 -14.85 4.50
CA LYS A 143 15.82 -13.97 3.90
C LYS A 143 16.64 -13.29 4.99
N VAL A 144 17.93 -13.60 5.05
CA VAL A 144 18.88 -12.89 5.92
C VAL A 144 19.17 -11.52 5.29
N TYR A 145 18.95 -10.45 6.04
CA TYR A 145 19.20 -9.09 5.55
C TYR A 145 20.27 -8.33 6.34
N LYS A 146 20.68 -8.84 7.51
CA LYS A 146 21.74 -8.24 8.33
C LYS A 146 22.38 -9.27 9.24
N ILE A 147 23.68 -9.13 9.48
CA ILE A 147 24.42 -9.81 10.55
C ILE A 147 25.00 -8.74 11.46
N SER A 148 24.83 -8.89 12.77
CA SER A 148 25.40 -8.02 13.80
C SER A 148 25.92 -8.82 14.99
N ARG A 149 26.42 -8.14 16.00
CA ARG A 149 26.78 -8.74 17.29
C ARG A 149 26.08 -8.01 18.40
N ASP A 150 25.70 -8.75 19.45
CA ASP A 150 25.18 -8.12 20.67
C ASP A 150 26.33 -7.59 21.54
N GLU A 151 25.97 -6.96 22.68
CA GLU A 151 26.93 -6.38 23.61
C GLU A 151 27.91 -7.41 24.21
N GLN A 152 27.55 -8.69 24.18
CA GLN A 152 28.36 -9.80 24.67
C GLN A 152 29.22 -10.42 23.56
N GLY A 153 29.15 -9.89 22.33
CA GLY A 153 29.89 -10.37 21.16
C GLY A 153 29.21 -11.53 20.42
N ASN A 154 28.04 -12.00 20.85
CA ASN A 154 27.34 -13.08 20.16
C ASN A 154 26.85 -12.62 18.81
N ARG A 155 26.96 -13.49 17.79
CA ARG A 155 26.47 -13.24 16.44
C ARG A 155 24.94 -13.23 16.44
N LEU A 156 24.35 -12.17 15.90
CA LEU A 156 22.93 -12.04 15.62
C LEU A 156 22.69 -12.08 14.11
N THR A 157 21.90 -13.01 13.65
CA THR A 157 21.44 -13.10 12.27
C THR A 157 20.02 -12.56 12.18
N HIS A 158 19.87 -11.40 11.53
CA HIS A 158 18.58 -10.77 11.33
C HIS A 158 17.94 -11.32 10.05
N LEU A 159 16.76 -11.85 10.17
CA LEU A 159 16.08 -12.48 9.06
C LEU A 159 14.59 -12.08 8.99
N LYS A 160 14.05 -12.13 7.80
CA LYS A 160 12.62 -12.08 7.54
C LYS A 160 12.17 -13.50 7.16
N VAL A 161 11.28 -14.08 7.95
CA VAL A 161 10.64 -15.36 7.60
C VAL A 161 9.74 -15.13 6.38
N THR A 162 9.93 -15.94 5.35
CA THR A 162 9.22 -15.89 4.06
C THR A 162 8.50 -17.20 3.75
N GLY A 163 8.37 -18.08 4.71
CA GLY A 163 7.62 -19.33 4.64
C GLY A 163 7.75 -20.13 5.94
N GLY A 164 6.74 -20.91 6.26
CA GLY A 164 6.71 -21.77 7.43
C GLY A 164 6.97 -21.03 8.76
N VAL A 165 7.53 -21.74 9.71
CA VAL A 165 7.82 -21.25 11.07
C VAL A 165 9.26 -21.62 11.45
N LEU A 166 9.94 -20.71 12.14
CA LEU A 166 11.24 -20.97 12.75
C LEU A 166 11.06 -21.17 14.25
N ARG A 167 11.62 -22.27 14.80
CA ARG A 167 11.55 -22.58 16.24
C ARG A 167 12.92 -22.61 16.88
N VAL A 168 12.96 -22.30 18.16
CA VAL A 168 14.15 -22.54 18.99
C VAL A 168 14.46 -24.05 18.98
N LYS A 169 15.75 -24.38 18.78
CA LYS A 169 16.31 -25.73 18.56
C LYS A 169 16.17 -26.28 17.14
N ASP A 170 15.51 -25.60 16.22
CA ASP A 170 15.56 -25.99 14.81
C ASP A 170 17.03 -26.03 14.33
N VAL A 171 17.30 -26.98 13.45
CA VAL A 171 18.61 -27.12 12.79
C VAL A 171 18.47 -26.59 11.36
N LEU A 172 19.23 -25.56 11.06
CA LEU A 172 19.25 -24.91 9.76
C LEU A 172 20.33 -25.52 8.84
N ILE A 173 20.46 -24.95 7.65
CA ILE A 173 21.50 -25.33 6.68
C ILE A 173 22.89 -25.25 7.33
N GLY A 174 23.71 -26.30 7.13
CA GLY A 174 25.04 -26.37 7.70
C GLY A 174 25.10 -26.77 9.17
N GLU A 175 24.08 -27.43 9.69
CA GLU A 175 23.97 -27.92 11.08
C GLU A 175 23.95 -26.82 12.14
N GLU A 176 23.75 -25.56 11.74
CA GLU A 176 23.59 -24.43 12.68
C GLU A 176 22.26 -24.57 13.44
N LYS A 177 22.33 -24.61 14.77
CA LYS A 177 21.19 -24.72 15.64
C LYS A 177 20.69 -23.35 16.10
N VAL A 178 19.38 -23.14 16.04
CA VAL A 178 18.74 -21.93 16.58
C VAL A 178 18.73 -21.98 18.12
N ASN A 179 19.58 -21.18 18.74
CA ASN A 179 19.70 -21.14 20.20
C ASN A 179 18.67 -20.22 20.84
N GLN A 180 18.34 -19.11 20.21
CA GLN A 180 17.42 -18.09 20.71
C GLN A 180 16.81 -17.32 19.55
N ILE A 181 15.54 -16.95 19.68
CA ILE A 181 14.86 -16.05 18.77
C ILE A 181 14.51 -14.77 19.53
N ARG A 182 14.84 -13.61 18.95
CA ARG A 182 14.57 -12.28 19.52
C ARG A 182 13.73 -11.47 18.54
N ILE A 183 12.63 -10.91 19.01
CA ILE A 183 11.81 -9.94 18.27
C ILE A 183 12.12 -8.55 18.83
N TYR A 184 12.62 -7.66 17.97
CA TYR A 184 13.00 -6.32 18.34
C TYR A 184 11.87 -5.31 18.11
N SER A 185 11.65 -4.44 19.12
CA SER A 185 10.82 -3.24 19.00
C SER A 185 11.68 -2.05 19.42
N GLY A 186 12.21 -1.33 18.43
CA GLY A 186 13.23 -0.31 18.67
C GLY A 186 14.53 -0.89 19.25
N SER A 187 14.96 -0.40 20.40
CA SER A 187 16.15 -0.89 21.12
C SER A 187 15.88 -2.07 22.06
N LYS A 188 14.60 -2.36 22.33
CA LYS A 188 14.20 -3.47 23.21
C LYS A 188 13.89 -4.71 22.39
N TYR A 189 14.05 -5.87 23.02
CA TYR A 189 13.64 -7.14 22.43
C TYR A 189 12.95 -8.03 23.45
N GLU A 190 12.12 -8.92 22.95
CA GLU A 190 11.56 -10.05 23.68
C GLU A 190 12.09 -11.36 23.11
N THR A 191 12.18 -12.38 23.94
CA THR A 191 12.60 -13.71 23.52
C THR A 191 11.37 -14.58 23.32
N VAL A 192 11.28 -15.20 22.13
CA VAL A 192 10.16 -16.05 21.74
C VAL A 192 10.64 -17.47 21.44
N GLN A 193 9.71 -18.43 21.39
CA GLN A 193 10.00 -19.83 21.05
C GLN A 193 9.82 -20.14 19.56
N GLU A 194 8.95 -19.38 18.90
CA GLU A 194 8.67 -19.45 17.45
C GLU A 194 8.24 -18.10 16.91
#